data_e54aa800aa5b2bf658428511871bcd92
#
_entry.id   e54aa800aa5b2bf658428511871bcd92
#
_cell.length_a   1.000
_cell.length_b   1.000
_cell.length_c   1.000
_cell.angle_alpha   90.00
_cell.angle_beta   90.00
_cell.angle_gamma   90.00
#
_symmetry.space_group_name_H-M   'P 1'
#
loop_
_entity.id
_entity.type
_entity.pdbx_description
1 polymer ?
#
loop_
_entity_poly.entity_id
_entity_poly.type
_entity_poly.pdbx_seq_one_letter_code
_entity_poly.pdbx_strand_id
1 'polypeptide(L)'
;MVSLLEAKKSIEEVFIQREEIIGIGTDEEKQHIRIYVLQDEYDRTIPDIPRMMAGYPIDIIPIPGFMPLDAASYRSSRFRPVVGGVSAAHHSVSAGTVGSVIRDKNTGNKLFLSNNHVFANTCSRTNLRGRIGDHIYQPGSADGGTESDTIATLYKFIPFNDDGKNLVDAALALPISQDIASPYILIDGESNTVAIKGVRPVTERIKVKKYSRTSTVDWGRVLDWNFTVAVDFDDGKTRNFVDQILVEIETRGGDSGSMLLDEDNNAVGLIFAGGVDKNGKWYGVANKIRNVLAMFSSEDVDISDGWSASHAMMESPPQFNMEAVSLELEEIPQQDNTIRNALIAGAGMVAAAALWQHLNRREL
;
A
#
# COMPACT_ATOMS: atom_id res chain seq x y z
N MET A 1 -10.68 6.89 -55.08
CA MET A 1 -10.45 7.46 -53.73
C MET A 1 -9.66 6.43 -52.95
N VAL A 2 -8.60 6.88 -52.28
CA VAL A 2 -7.83 6.03 -51.36
C VAL A 2 -8.77 5.63 -50.22
N SER A 3 -8.73 4.39 -49.72
CA SER A 3 -9.53 3.97 -48.59
C SER A 3 -9.04 4.63 -47.28
N LEU A 4 -9.91 4.72 -46.28
CA LEU A 4 -9.54 5.28 -44.95
C LEU A 4 -8.31 4.58 -44.35
N LEU A 5 -8.20 3.25 -44.51
CA LEU A 5 -7.10 2.45 -44.00
C LEU A 5 -5.78 2.71 -44.77
N GLU A 6 -5.83 2.88 -46.09
CA GLU A 6 -4.66 3.26 -46.91
C GLU A 6 -4.21 4.68 -46.58
N ALA A 7 -5.17 5.61 -46.39
CA ALA A 7 -4.85 6.97 -45.95
C ALA A 7 -4.18 7.00 -44.58
N LYS A 8 -4.71 6.22 -43.60
CA LYS A 8 -4.08 6.06 -42.28
C LYS A 8 -2.63 5.59 -42.40
N LYS A 9 -2.38 4.56 -43.21
CA LYS A 9 -1.03 4.01 -43.43
C LYS A 9 -0.06 5.04 -43.98
N SER A 10 -0.48 5.84 -44.95
CA SER A 10 0.35 6.92 -45.50
C SER A 10 0.66 8.02 -44.47
N ILE A 11 -0.27 8.27 -43.54
CA ILE A 11 -0.10 9.24 -42.45
C ILE A 11 0.83 8.67 -41.36
N GLU A 12 0.74 7.39 -41.08
CA GLU A 12 1.66 6.71 -40.16
C GLU A 12 3.11 6.85 -40.58
N GLU A 13 3.41 6.65 -41.86
CA GLU A 13 4.77 6.79 -42.42
C GLU A 13 5.37 8.20 -42.21
N VAL A 14 4.52 9.23 -42.13
CA VAL A 14 4.95 10.62 -41.97
C VAL A 14 5.08 11.04 -40.51
N PHE A 15 4.17 10.57 -39.64
CA PHE A 15 4.00 11.15 -38.31
C PHE A 15 4.46 10.25 -37.16
N ILE A 16 4.44 8.92 -37.33
CA ILE A 16 4.69 7.99 -36.18
C ILE A 16 6.11 8.06 -35.62
N GLN A 17 7.06 8.65 -36.37
CA GLN A 17 8.44 8.83 -35.93
C GLN A 17 8.67 10.09 -35.08
N ARG A 18 7.65 10.93 -34.95
CA ARG A 18 7.73 12.14 -34.13
C ARG A 18 7.52 11.79 -32.68
N GLU A 19 8.38 12.29 -31.78
CA GLU A 19 8.36 11.93 -30.34
C GLU A 19 7.06 12.31 -29.64
N GLU A 20 6.41 13.39 -30.10
CA GLU A 20 5.14 13.86 -29.55
C GLU A 20 3.92 13.07 -30.06
N ILE A 21 4.04 12.24 -31.09
CA ILE A 21 2.96 11.42 -31.65
C ILE A 21 2.98 10.02 -31.01
N ILE A 22 1.95 9.70 -30.27
CA ILE A 22 1.84 8.45 -29.50
C ILE A 22 1.13 7.36 -30.29
N GLY A 23 0.25 7.75 -31.21
CA GLY A 23 -0.51 6.78 -31.98
C GLY A 23 -1.31 7.41 -33.11
N ILE A 24 -1.73 6.57 -34.07
CA ILE A 24 -2.59 6.95 -35.19
C ILE A 24 -3.68 5.91 -35.35
N GLY A 25 -4.91 6.36 -35.33
CA GLY A 25 -6.11 5.52 -35.43
C GLY A 25 -7.10 6.03 -36.47
N THR A 26 -8.21 5.36 -36.61
CA THR A 26 -9.34 5.77 -37.48
C THR A 26 -10.65 5.87 -36.68
N ASP A 27 -11.51 6.76 -37.11
CA ASP A 27 -12.92 6.78 -36.76
C ASP A 27 -13.70 6.38 -38.01
N GLU A 28 -14.13 5.12 -38.09
CA GLU A 28 -14.84 4.59 -39.28
C GLU A 28 -16.22 5.19 -39.43
N GLU A 29 -16.88 5.55 -38.34
CA GLU A 29 -18.23 6.14 -38.36
C GLU A 29 -18.20 7.54 -38.95
N LYS A 30 -17.21 8.37 -38.52
CA LYS A 30 -17.04 9.73 -39.01
C LYS A 30 -16.18 9.83 -40.27
N GLN A 31 -15.52 8.75 -40.66
CA GLN A 31 -14.55 8.74 -41.76
C GLN A 31 -13.39 9.73 -41.49
N HIS A 32 -12.88 9.74 -40.26
CA HIS A 32 -11.77 10.59 -39.81
C HIS A 32 -10.52 9.76 -39.48
N ILE A 33 -9.36 10.38 -39.54
CA ILE A 33 -8.12 9.83 -39.02
C ILE A 33 -7.81 10.54 -37.70
N ARG A 34 -7.45 9.78 -36.67
CA ARG A 34 -7.12 10.26 -35.34
C ARG A 34 -5.61 10.23 -35.14
N ILE A 35 -5.00 11.36 -34.79
CA ILE A 35 -3.62 11.46 -34.36
C ILE A 35 -3.60 11.74 -32.86
N TYR A 36 -3.02 10.81 -32.08
CA TYR A 36 -2.91 10.90 -30.64
C TYR A 36 -1.56 11.54 -30.29
N VAL A 37 -1.61 12.64 -29.54
CA VAL A 37 -0.45 13.47 -29.20
C VAL A 37 -0.24 13.48 -27.71
N LEU A 38 1.02 13.50 -27.24
CA LEU A 38 1.33 13.72 -25.83
C LEU A 38 0.62 14.95 -25.29
N GLN A 39 -0.08 14.82 -24.19
CA GLN A 39 -0.91 15.88 -23.63
C GLN A 39 -0.11 17.15 -23.34
N ASP A 40 1.10 17.01 -22.81
CA ASP A 40 1.98 18.14 -22.47
C ASP A 40 2.58 18.84 -23.71
N GLU A 41 2.57 18.19 -24.87
CA GLU A 41 3.04 18.73 -26.15
C GLU A 41 1.89 19.16 -27.07
N TYR A 42 0.63 19.02 -26.64
CA TYR A 42 -0.55 19.23 -27.49
C TYR A 42 -0.60 20.59 -28.14
N ASP A 43 -0.46 21.67 -27.38
CA ASP A 43 -0.53 23.04 -27.90
C ASP A 43 0.60 23.39 -28.87
N ARG A 44 1.78 22.76 -28.71
CA ARG A 44 2.93 22.93 -29.61
C ARG A 44 2.75 22.16 -30.89
N THR A 45 2.17 20.98 -30.83
CA THR A 45 2.08 20.02 -31.94
C THR A 45 0.92 20.32 -32.89
N ILE A 46 -0.20 20.88 -32.38
CA ILE A 46 -1.39 21.21 -33.20
C ILE A 46 -1.08 22.02 -34.43
N PRO A 47 -0.27 23.11 -34.38
CA PRO A 47 -0.02 23.92 -35.56
C PRO A 47 0.67 23.17 -36.71
N ASP A 48 1.41 22.10 -36.37
CA ASP A 48 2.23 21.36 -37.33
C ASP A 48 1.53 20.19 -37.99
N ILE A 49 0.30 19.88 -37.54
CA ILE A 49 -0.51 18.79 -38.10
C ILE A 49 -1.62 19.36 -38.96
N PRO A 50 -1.66 19.04 -40.27
CA PRO A 50 -2.70 19.48 -41.17
C PRO A 50 -4.08 18.96 -40.73
N ARG A 51 -5.13 19.75 -40.90
CA ARG A 51 -6.51 19.35 -40.58
C ARG A 51 -7.12 18.37 -41.56
N MET A 52 -6.49 18.20 -42.72
CA MET A 52 -6.90 17.27 -43.79
C MET A 52 -5.65 16.63 -44.38
N MET A 53 -5.65 15.31 -44.52
CA MET A 53 -4.62 14.56 -45.24
C MET A 53 -5.22 13.39 -46.01
N ALA A 54 -4.66 13.08 -47.16
CA ALA A 54 -5.06 11.99 -48.01
C ALA A 54 -6.59 11.95 -48.32
N GLY A 55 -7.28 13.11 -48.25
CA GLY A 55 -8.72 13.24 -48.47
C GLY A 55 -9.57 13.04 -47.23
N TYR A 56 -8.97 12.86 -46.04
CA TYR A 56 -9.72 12.64 -44.77
C TYR A 56 -9.41 13.74 -43.76
N PRO A 57 -10.42 14.14 -42.93
CA PRO A 57 -10.22 15.02 -41.80
C PRO A 57 -9.33 14.36 -40.73
N ILE A 58 -8.52 15.19 -40.05
CA ILE A 58 -7.64 14.77 -38.95
C ILE A 58 -8.19 15.31 -37.63
N ASP A 59 -8.49 14.40 -36.73
CA ASP A 59 -8.79 14.70 -35.32
C ASP A 59 -7.49 14.55 -34.51
N ILE A 60 -7.06 15.62 -33.83
CA ILE A 60 -5.89 15.60 -32.94
C ILE A 60 -6.39 15.44 -31.51
N ILE A 61 -5.94 14.37 -30.83
CA ILE A 61 -6.46 13.97 -29.54
C ILE A 61 -5.31 13.94 -28.52
N PRO A 62 -5.35 14.78 -27.47
CA PRO A 62 -4.36 14.72 -26.41
C PRO A 62 -4.61 13.49 -25.54
N ILE A 63 -3.56 12.69 -25.31
CA ILE A 63 -3.59 11.56 -24.38
C ILE A 63 -2.28 11.51 -23.59
N PRO A 64 -2.26 10.95 -22.36
CA PRO A 64 -1.01 10.69 -21.66
C PRO A 64 -0.17 9.66 -22.43
N GLY A 65 1.14 9.73 -22.27
CA GLY A 65 2.07 8.75 -22.86
C GLY A 65 1.77 7.34 -22.38
N PHE A 66 1.98 6.34 -23.25
CA PHE A 66 1.89 4.95 -22.88
C PHE A 66 3.23 4.46 -22.35
N MET A 67 3.22 3.80 -21.20
CA MET A 67 4.38 3.08 -20.67
C MET A 67 4.11 1.58 -20.70
N PRO A 68 5.15 0.74 -20.88
CA PRO A 68 4.99 -0.70 -20.71
C PRO A 68 4.36 -1.00 -19.34
N LEU A 69 3.43 -1.93 -19.28
CA LEU A 69 2.78 -2.33 -18.02
C LEU A 69 3.77 -2.97 -17.02
N ASP A 70 4.95 -3.39 -17.49
CA ASP A 70 6.07 -3.87 -16.67
C ASP A 70 7.03 -2.75 -16.24
N ALA A 71 6.85 -1.51 -16.72
CA ALA A 71 7.55 -0.38 -16.16
C ALA A 71 7.06 -0.21 -14.72
N ALA A 72 8.00 -0.10 -13.79
CA ALA A 72 7.69 0.15 -12.39
C ALA A 72 6.65 1.28 -12.33
N SER A 73 5.49 1.01 -11.73
CA SER A 73 4.45 2.01 -11.52
C SER A 73 5.10 3.27 -10.96
N TYR A 74 4.64 4.47 -11.36
CA TYR A 74 5.11 5.72 -10.73
C TYR A 74 5.07 5.65 -9.20
N ARG A 75 4.22 4.78 -8.62
CA ARG A 75 4.14 4.48 -7.19
C ARG A 75 5.38 3.75 -6.64
N SER A 76 6.26 3.27 -7.51
CA SER A 76 7.57 2.72 -7.18
C SER A 76 8.67 3.79 -7.11
N SER A 77 8.36 5.05 -7.43
CA SER A 77 9.30 6.16 -7.35
C SER A 77 9.48 6.65 -5.90
N ARG A 78 10.45 7.53 -5.72
CA ARG A 78 10.73 8.17 -4.43
C ARG A 78 9.72 9.30 -4.17
N PHE A 79 8.96 9.20 -3.07
CA PHE A 79 8.01 10.21 -2.61
C PHE A 79 8.46 10.90 -1.33
N ARG A 80 8.45 12.23 -1.32
CA ARG A 80 8.68 13.05 -0.12
C ARG A 80 7.76 14.29 -0.15
N PRO A 81 6.81 14.43 0.77
CA PRO A 81 6.49 13.49 1.87
C PRO A 81 5.96 12.15 1.34
N VAL A 82 6.11 11.10 2.17
CA VAL A 82 5.64 9.74 1.87
C VAL A 82 4.14 9.68 2.11
N VAL A 83 3.40 9.20 1.12
CA VAL A 83 1.95 9.03 1.13
C VAL A 83 1.59 7.54 1.16
N GLY A 84 0.34 7.21 1.50
CA GLY A 84 -0.17 5.84 1.32
C GLY A 84 -0.27 5.44 -0.15
N GLY A 85 -0.24 4.15 -0.44
CA GLY A 85 -0.36 3.61 -1.79
C GLY A 85 0.94 3.57 -2.59
N VAL A 86 2.08 3.95 -2.01
CA VAL A 86 3.40 3.91 -2.67
C VAL A 86 4.28 2.77 -2.14
N SER A 87 5.29 2.41 -2.92
CA SER A 87 6.26 1.38 -2.57
C SER A 87 7.00 1.71 -1.27
N ALA A 88 7.04 0.77 -0.34
CA ALA A 88 7.99 0.75 0.78
C ALA A 88 8.11 -0.66 1.34
N ALA A 89 9.25 -0.97 1.97
CA ALA A 89 9.46 -2.25 2.64
C ALA A 89 10.58 -2.17 3.67
N HIS A 90 10.61 -3.17 4.54
CA HIS A 90 11.79 -3.49 5.36
C HIS A 90 13.02 -3.68 4.47
N HIS A 91 14.20 -3.28 4.94
CA HIS A 91 15.45 -3.35 4.16
C HIS A 91 15.76 -4.75 3.58
N SER A 92 15.23 -5.82 4.18
CA SER A 92 15.40 -7.22 3.75
C SER A 92 14.18 -7.79 3.01
N VAL A 93 13.17 -6.97 2.68
CA VAL A 93 11.97 -7.34 1.91
C VAL A 93 12.02 -6.61 0.58
N SER A 94 11.64 -7.29 -0.50
CA SER A 94 11.72 -6.75 -1.86
C SER A 94 10.87 -5.49 -2.04
N ALA A 95 9.56 -5.58 -1.83
CA ALA A 95 8.64 -4.45 -1.90
C ALA A 95 7.27 -4.79 -1.28
N GLY A 96 6.57 -3.76 -0.88
CA GLY A 96 5.18 -3.75 -0.46
C GLY A 96 4.62 -2.34 -0.62
N THR A 97 3.51 -2.05 0.03
CA THR A 97 2.81 -0.77 -0.06
C THR A 97 2.71 -0.13 1.31
N VAL A 98 2.96 1.18 1.41
CA VAL A 98 2.54 1.99 2.56
C VAL A 98 1.01 2.05 2.56
N GLY A 99 0.35 1.53 3.58
CA GLY A 99 -1.11 1.56 3.65
C GLY A 99 -1.63 2.96 3.97
N SER A 100 -1.19 3.49 5.07
CA SER A 100 -1.61 4.81 5.56
C SER A 100 -0.64 5.31 6.63
N VAL A 101 -0.86 6.54 7.06
CA VAL A 101 -0.31 7.09 8.29
C VAL A 101 -1.39 7.02 9.37
N ILE A 102 -1.04 6.46 10.51
CA ILE A 102 -1.86 6.50 11.72
C ILE A 102 -1.18 7.38 12.77
N ARG A 103 -1.93 7.83 13.75
CA ARG A 103 -1.43 8.65 14.85
C ARG A 103 -1.42 7.85 16.15
N ASP A 104 -0.30 7.85 16.84
CA ASP A 104 -0.21 7.42 18.24
C ASP A 104 -0.79 8.53 19.12
N LYS A 105 -1.86 8.24 19.84
CA LYS A 105 -2.58 9.22 20.67
C LYS A 105 -1.80 9.65 21.91
N ASN A 106 -0.95 8.76 22.42
CA ASN A 106 -0.16 9.02 23.64
C ASN A 106 0.99 9.96 23.37
N THR A 107 1.66 9.78 22.22
CA THR A 107 2.83 10.59 21.84
C THR A 107 2.52 11.67 20.83
N GLY A 108 1.39 11.57 20.11
CA GLY A 108 1.04 12.44 18.99
C GLY A 108 1.81 12.11 17.70
N ASN A 109 2.70 11.12 17.73
CA ASN A 109 3.53 10.77 16.59
C ASN A 109 2.71 10.15 15.45
N LYS A 110 3.06 10.52 14.23
CA LYS A 110 2.63 9.80 13.03
C LYS A 110 3.43 8.51 12.90
N LEU A 111 2.76 7.45 12.47
CA LEU A 111 3.37 6.13 12.23
C LEU A 111 2.89 5.63 10.86
N PHE A 112 3.80 5.06 10.07
CA PHE A 112 3.40 4.36 8.85
C PHE A 112 2.82 2.99 9.20
N LEU A 113 1.69 2.64 8.59
CA LEU A 113 1.04 1.34 8.69
C LEU A 113 1.28 0.53 7.42
N SER A 114 1.67 -0.74 7.57
CA SER A 114 1.72 -1.76 6.52
C SER A 114 1.56 -3.15 7.14
N ASN A 115 1.82 -4.21 6.37
CA ASN A 115 1.79 -5.58 6.90
C ASN A 115 3.06 -5.93 7.70
N ASN A 116 2.96 -6.93 8.58
CA ASN A 116 4.10 -7.56 9.24
C ASN A 116 5.07 -8.13 8.20
N HIS A 117 4.58 -8.90 7.22
CA HIS A 117 5.46 -9.48 6.21
C HIS A 117 6.16 -8.42 5.33
N VAL A 118 5.65 -7.18 5.27
CA VAL A 118 6.26 -6.05 4.53
C VAL A 118 7.24 -5.27 5.41
N PHE A 119 6.83 -4.83 6.60
CA PHE A 119 7.64 -3.94 7.46
C PHE A 119 8.43 -4.67 8.54
N ALA A 120 8.03 -5.90 8.91
CA ALA A 120 8.73 -6.70 9.91
C ALA A 120 9.28 -8.03 9.35
N ASN A 121 9.35 -8.16 8.01
CA ASN A 121 9.98 -9.31 7.33
C ASN A 121 9.41 -10.66 7.80
N THR A 122 8.07 -10.80 7.86
CA THR A 122 7.39 -12.06 8.20
C THR A 122 7.74 -12.56 9.62
N CYS A 123 7.83 -11.64 10.60
CA CYS A 123 8.13 -12.02 11.98
C CYS A 123 7.04 -12.88 12.60
N SER A 124 7.43 -13.98 13.23
CA SER A 124 6.57 -14.82 14.05
C SER A 124 7.08 -14.92 15.48
N ARG A 125 6.28 -15.52 16.37
CA ARG A 125 6.67 -15.77 17.78
C ARG A 125 7.91 -16.67 17.89
N THR A 126 8.13 -17.54 16.91
CA THR A 126 9.21 -18.53 16.88
C THR A 126 10.37 -18.13 15.98
N ASN A 127 10.18 -17.12 15.11
CA ASN A 127 11.20 -16.67 14.16
C ASN A 127 11.13 -15.15 13.95
N LEU A 128 12.04 -14.43 14.58
CA LEU A 128 12.16 -12.97 14.49
C LEU A 128 13.12 -12.62 13.34
N ARG A 129 12.58 -12.48 12.12
CA ARG A 129 13.35 -12.11 10.92
C ARG A 129 13.60 -10.60 10.82
N GLY A 130 12.76 -9.77 11.48
CA GLY A 130 12.94 -8.33 11.65
C GLY A 130 13.02 -7.96 13.12
N ARG A 131 13.60 -6.81 13.42
CA ARG A 131 13.81 -6.27 14.77
C ARG A 131 13.29 -4.84 14.87
N ILE A 132 12.78 -4.47 16.03
CA ILE A 132 12.46 -3.07 16.31
C ILE A 132 13.71 -2.21 16.06
N GLY A 133 13.55 -1.13 15.30
CA GLY A 133 14.64 -0.28 14.85
C GLY A 133 15.18 -0.58 13.45
N ASP A 134 14.82 -1.70 12.83
CA ASP A 134 15.23 -2.01 11.46
C ASP A 134 14.68 -0.96 10.47
N HIS A 135 15.47 -0.67 9.45
CA HIS A 135 15.18 0.38 8.49
C HIS A 135 14.06 -0.01 7.52
N ILE A 136 13.17 0.94 7.25
CA ILE A 136 12.15 0.87 6.22
C ILE A 136 12.55 1.82 5.09
N TYR A 137 12.68 1.27 3.88
CA TYR A 137 13.04 2.03 2.68
C TYR A 137 11.82 2.46 1.88
N GLN A 138 11.87 3.62 1.24
CA GLN A 138 10.88 4.10 0.29
C GLN A 138 11.59 4.81 -0.87
N PRO A 139 11.55 4.21 -2.07
CA PRO A 139 10.85 2.97 -2.41
C PRO A 139 11.47 1.73 -1.76
N GLY A 140 10.80 0.57 -1.87
CA GLY A 140 11.35 -0.73 -1.47
C GLY A 140 12.57 -1.11 -2.31
N SER A 141 13.36 -2.11 -1.85
CA SER A 141 14.62 -2.50 -2.50
C SER A 141 14.46 -2.99 -3.94
N ALA A 142 13.34 -3.65 -4.28
CA ALA A 142 13.04 -4.06 -5.66
C ALA A 142 12.78 -2.87 -6.60
N ASP A 143 12.49 -1.70 -6.06
CA ASP A 143 12.26 -0.45 -6.80
C ASP A 143 13.46 0.51 -6.70
N GLY A 144 14.63 -0.03 -6.36
CA GLY A 144 15.89 0.73 -6.29
C GLY A 144 16.14 1.43 -4.96
N GLY A 145 15.30 1.22 -3.94
CA GLY A 145 15.51 1.78 -2.61
C GLY A 145 16.74 1.20 -1.93
N THR A 146 17.47 2.06 -1.25
CA THR A 146 18.73 1.77 -0.56
C THR A 146 18.69 2.33 0.87
N GLU A 147 19.73 2.15 1.64
CA GLU A 147 19.86 2.71 2.99
C GLU A 147 19.68 4.24 3.01
N SER A 148 20.11 4.94 1.97
CA SER A 148 19.90 6.39 1.82
C SER A 148 18.44 6.79 1.63
N ASP A 149 17.56 5.83 1.31
CA ASP A 149 16.13 6.01 1.14
C ASP A 149 15.34 5.61 2.38
N THR A 150 16.01 5.45 3.52
CA THR A 150 15.36 5.17 4.81
C THR A 150 14.37 6.28 5.15
N ILE A 151 13.11 5.88 5.37
CA ILE A 151 12.02 6.78 5.75
C ILE A 151 11.58 6.61 7.20
N ALA A 152 11.80 5.43 7.76
CA ALA A 152 11.31 5.05 9.07
C ALA A 152 12.14 3.92 9.64
N THR A 153 11.91 3.65 10.93
CA THR A 153 12.38 2.42 11.57
C THR A 153 11.19 1.59 12.04
N LEU A 154 11.30 0.27 12.00
CA LEU A 154 10.27 -0.64 12.52
C LEU A 154 10.01 -0.30 13.99
N TYR A 155 8.75 0.00 14.31
CA TYR A 155 8.33 0.48 15.63
C TYR A 155 7.57 -0.57 16.44
N LYS A 156 6.60 -1.21 15.80
CA LYS A 156 5.76 -2.23 16.43
C LYS A 156 5.19 -3.17 15.36
N PHE A 157 5.00 -4.43 15.67
CA PHE A 157 4.34 -5.37 14.77
C PHE A 157 3.57 -6.41 15.57
N ILE A 158 2.64 -7.10 14.92
CA ILE A 158 1.91 -8.22 15.49
C ILE A 158 2.59 -9.50 15.00
N PRO A 159 3.31 -10.24 15.88
CA PRO A 159 4.02 -11.44 15.48
C PRO A 159 3.04 -12.54 15.10
N PHE A 160 3.35 -13.29 14.04
CA PHE A 160 2.53 -14.42 13.64
C PHE A 160 2.59 -15.56 14.66
N ASN A 161 1.47 -16.23 14.84
CA ASN A 161 1.37 -17.53 15.49
C ASN A 161 1.48 -18.61 14.39
N ASP A 162 2.59 -19.34 14.35
CA ASP A 162 2.87 -20.34 13.31
C ASP A 162 1.95 -21.57 13.45
N ASP A 163 1.57 -21.95 14.67
CA ASP A 163 0.80 -23.16 14.97
C ASP A 163 -0.68 -22.88 15.28
N GLY A 164 -1.10 -21.61 15.23
CA GLY A 164 -2.42 -21.19 15.62
C GLY A 164 -3.12 -20.29 14.60
N LYS A 165 -4.15 -19.63 15.08
CA LYS A 165 -4.92 -18.67 14.28
C LYS A 165 -4.31 -17.28 14.42
N ASN A 166 -4.24 -16.57 13.30
CA ASN A 166 -3.85 -15.17 13.23
C ASN A 166 -5.08 -14.30 12.92
N LEU A 167 -5.15 -13.14 13.54
CA LEU A 167 -6.23 -12.18 13.29
C LEU A 167 -5.80 -11.10 12.30
N VAL A 168 -4.51 -10.72 12.33
CA VAL A 168 -3.98 -9.65 11.48
C VAL A 168 -2.55 -9.94 11.03
N ASP A 169 -2.21 -9.36 9.90
CA ASP A 169 -0.85 -9.20 9.37
C ASP A 169 -0.58 -7.70 9.33
N ALA A 170 0.06 -7.15 10.37
CA ALA A 170 0.22 -5.71 10.50
C ALA A 170 1.50 -5.30 11.26
N ALA A 171 2.08 -4.19 10.83
CA ALA A 171 3.24 -3.56 11.45
C ALA A 171 3.19 -2.03 11.32
N LEU A 172 3.83 -1.36 12.27
CA LEU A 172 4.00 0.08 12.36
C LEU A 172 5.46 0.47 12.26
N ALA A 173 5.74 1.54 11.54
CA ALA A 173 7.08 2.12 11.45
C ALA A 173 7.07 3.57 11.88
N LEU A 174 8.06 3.98 12.66
CA LEU A 174 8.24 5.36 13.12
C LEU A 174 9.03 6.13 12.08
N PRO A 175 8.47 7.20 11.49
CA PRO A 175 9.19 8.06 10.56
C PRO A 175 10.46 8.65 11.17
N ILE A 176 11.55 8.76 10.38
CA ILE A 176 12.80 9.44 10.79
C ILE A 176 12.59 10.93 11.07
N SER A 177 11.55 11.53 10.48
CA SER A 177 11.02 12.85 10.78
C SER A 177 9.51 12.84 10.60
N GLN A 178 8.77 13.53 11.45
CA GLN A 178 7.31 13.59 11.38
C GLN A 178 6.80 14.32 10.14
N ASP A 179 7.61 15.20 9.54
CA ASP A 179 7.28 15.98 8.35
C ASP A 179 7.26 15.14 7.06
N ILE A 180 7.96 14.00 7.05
CA ILE A 180 7.98 13.13 5.87
C ILE A 180 6.75 12.23 5.78
N ALA A 181 5.93 12.12 6.82
CA ALA A 181 4.74 11.28 6.84
C ALA A 181 3.49 12.12 6.50
N SER A 182 2.89 11.84 5.35
CA SER A 182 1.66 12.46 4.88
C SER A 182 0.44 11.57 5.18
N PRO A 183 -0.65 12.10 5.75
CA PRO A 183 -1.85 11.31 6.06
C PRO A 183 -2.69 10.96 4.83
N TYR A 184 -2.27 11.38 3.65
CA TYR A 184 -3.00 11.16 2.41
C TYR A 184 -2.56 9.88 1.70
N ILE A 185 -3.47 9.34 0.88
CA ILE A 185 -3.21 8.21 -0.04
C ILE A 185 -3.15 8.76 -1.46
N LEU A 186 -2.15 8.34 -2.23
CA LEU A 186 -1.98 8.70 -3.63
C LEU A 186 -3.08 8.06 -4.49
N ILE A 187 -3.87 8.86 -5.22
CA ILE A 187 -4.92 8.39 -6.12
C ILE A 187 -4.35 8.08 -7.50
N ASP A 188 -3.77 9.09 -8.14
CA ASP A 188 -3.15 9.00 -9.45
C ASP A 188 -2.09 10.11 -9.62
N GLY A 189 -1.26 10.00 -10.65
CA GLY A 189 -0.16 10.93 -10.86
C GLY A 189 0.79 11.03 -9.67
N GLU A 190 1.52 12.14 -9.56
CA GLU A 190 2.50 12.34 -8.49
C GLU A 190 1.95 13.12 -7.30
N SER A 191 0.79 13.77 -7.43
CA SER A 191 0.28 14.73 -6.43
C SER A 191 -1.19 14.62 -6.10
N ASN A 192 -1.98 13.87 -6.89
CA ASN A 192 -3.40 13.73 -6.60
C ASN A 192 -3.63 12.74 -5.46
N THR A 193 -4.16 13.20 -4.34
CA THR A 193 -4.28 12.42 -3.11
C THR A 193 -5.66 12.52 -2.48
N VAL A 194 -6.00 11.55 -1.63
CA VAL A 194 -7.24 11.53 -0.84
C VAL A 194 -6.93 11.30 0.63
N ALA A 195 -7.70 11.95 1.51
CA ALA A 195 -7.69 11.66 2.94
C ALA A 195 -8.60 10.49 3.27
N ILE A 196 -8.20 9.67 4.24
CA ILE A 196 -9.10 8.70 4.88
C ILE A 196 -10.07 9.49 5.77
N LYS A 197 -11.37 9.33 5.55
CA LYS A 197 -12.40 10.06 6.31
C LYS A 197 -12.72 9.45 7.66
N GLY A 198 -12.49 8.14 7.81
CA GLY A 198 -12.78 7.41 9.04
C GLY A 198 -12.61 5.91 8.86
N VAL A 199 -13.17 5.14 9.78
CA VAL A 199 -13.17 3.67 9.77
C VAL A 199 -14.60 3.17 9.60
N ARG A 200 -14.81 2.25 8.65
CA ARG A 200 -16.11 1.62 8.44
C ARG A 200 -16.04 0.12 8.73
N PRO A 201 -16.95 -0.41 9.56
CA PRO A 201 -17.12 -1.86 9.68
C PRO A 201 -17.58 -2.46 8.36
N VAL A 202 -17.02 -3.61 8.00
CA VAL A 202 -17.50 -4.38 6.85
C VAL A 202 -18.59 -5.30 7.34
N THR A 203 -19.81 -5.13 6.83
CA THR A 203 -20.98 -5.92 7.22
C THR A 203 -21.56 -6.74 6.07
N GLU A 204 -21.35 -6.34 4.81
CA GLU A 204 -21.92 -6.99 3.62
C GLU A 204 -21.17 -6.65 2.34
N ARG A 205 -21.73 -6.99 1.20
CA ARG A 205 -21.22 -6.80 -0.18
C ARG A 205 -21.09 -5.33 -0.58
N ILE A 206 -20.28 -4.58 0.14
CA ILE A 206 -19.99 -3.19 -0.22
C ILE A 206 -18.99 -3.13 -1.38
N LYS A 207 -19.08 -2.05 -2.14
CA LYS A 207 -18.09 -1.69 -3.15
C LYS A 207 -16.87 -1.07 -2.46
N VAL A 208 -15.70 -1.48 -2.89
CA VAL A 208 -14.42 -1.06 -2.30
C VAL A 208 -13.42 -0.73 -3.38
N LYS A 209 -12.37 -0.02 -3.00
CA LYS A 209 -11.24 0.34 -3.85
C LYS A 209 -9.94 0.27 -3.07
N LYS A 210 -8.84 0.10 -3.77
CA LYS A 210 -7.50 0.22 -3.21
C LYS A 210 -6.57 1.02 -4.09
N TYR A 211 -5.51 1.52 -3.49
CA TYR A 211 -4.41 2.20 -4.16
C TYR A 211 -3.12 1.54 -3.70
N SER A 212 -2.41 0.91 -4.61
CA SER A 212 -1.28 0.04 -4.28
C SER A 212 -0.10 0.19 -5.24
N ARG A 213 1.05 -0.26 -4.79
CA ARG A 213 2.30 -0.17 -5.55
C ARG A 213 2.21 -0.81 -6.93
N THR A 214 1.65 -2.04 -7.03
CA THR A 214 1.75 -2.86 -8.25
C THR A 214 0.51 -2.75 -9.13
N SER A 215 -0.68 -3.11 -8.63
CA SER A 215 -1.92 -3.05 -9.41
C SER A 215 -2.53 -1.64 -9.45
N THR A 216 -1.85 -0.67 -8.87
CA THR A 216 -2.21 0.75 -8.86
C THR A 216 -3.58 1.05 -8.24
N VAL A 217 -4.58 1.36 -9.05
CA VAL A 217 -5.96 1.65 -8.61
C VAL A 217 -6.84 0.53 -9.11
N ASP A 218 -7.59 -0.07 -8.21
CA ASP A 218 -8.61 -1.03 -8.60
C ASP A 218 -9.85 -0.92 -7.72
N TRP A 219 -10.99 -1.29 -8.30
CA TRP A 219 -12.30 -1.32 -7.67
C TRP A 219 -12.79 -2.76 -7.59
N GLY A 220 -13.36 -3.09 -6.44
CA GLY A 220 -13.86 -4.42 -6.19
C GLY A 220 -15.12 -4.45 -5.35
N ARG A 221 -15.49 -5.64 -4.95
CA ARG A 221 -16.65 -5.89 -4.10
C ARG A 221 -16.29 -6.90 -3.03
N VAL A 222 -16.69 -6.64 -1.79
CA VAL A 222 -16.58 -7.61 -0.71
C VAL A 222 -17.47 -8.81 -1.04
N LEU A 223 -16.88 -10.00 -1.03
CA LEU A 223 -17.57 -11.28 -1.25
C LEU A 223 -17.94 -11.96 0.08
N ASP A 224 -17.01 -11.93 1.04
CA ASP A 224 -17.19 -12.47 2.38
C ASP A 224 -16.49 -11.54 3.38
N TRP A 225 -17.13 -11.26 4.49
CA TRP A 225 -16.60 -10.38 5.53
C TRP A 225 -16.18 -11.15 6.80
N ASN A 226 -16.35 -12.47 6.83
CA ASN A 226 -15.92 -13.34 7.92
C ASN A 226 -15.16 -14.56 7.39
N PHE A 227 -14.21 -14.29 6.50
CA PHE A 227 -13.46 -15.30 5.76
C PHE A 227 -12.33 -15.88 6.59
N THR A 228 -12.13 -17.18 6.50
CA THR A 228 -10.96 -17.88 7.05
C THR A 228 -10.11 -18.40 5.91
N VAL A 229 -8.80 -18.17 5.96
CA VAL A 229 -7.89 -18.51 4.88
C VAL A 229 -6.56 -19.02 5.41
N ALA A 230 -5.97 -19.98 4.69
CA ALA A 230 -4.58 -20.39 4.83
C ALA A 230 -3.75 -19.62 3.79
N VAL A 231 -2.65 -19.00 4.20
CA VAL A 231 -1.76 -18.20 3.35
C VAL A 231 -0.33 -18.72 3.46
N ASP A 232 0.29 -18.94 2.31
CA ASP A 232 1.70 -19.34 2.22
C ASP A 232 2.58 -18.10 2.20
N PHE A 233 3.59 -18.07 3.06
CA PHE A 233 4.55 -16.97 3.16
C PHE A 233 5.93 -17.36 2.61
N ASP A 234 6.77 -16.35 2.37
CA ASP A 234 8.11 -16.50 1.81
C ASP A 234 9.11 -17.24 2.73
N ASP A 235 8.76 -17.42 3.99
CA ASP A 235 9.53 -18.25 4.95
C ASP A 235 9.20 -19.74 4.88
N GLY A 236 8.38 -20.13 3.90
CA GLY A 236 7.97 -21.52 3.64
C GLY A 236 6.90 -22.05 4.59
N LYS A 237 6.28 -21.19 5.39
CA LYS A 237 5.21 -21.58 6.32
C LYS A 237 3.85 -21.15 5.81
N THR A 238 2.86 -22.03 5.96
CA THR A 238 1.45 -21.72 5.77
C THR A 238 0.85 -21.27 7.10
N ARG A 239 0.14 -20.15 7.14
CA ARG A 239 -0.52 -19.63 8.33
C ARG A 239 -2.00 -19.42 8.13
N ASN A 240 -2.78 -19.76 9.16
CA ASN A 240 -4.22 -19.59 9.15
C ASN A 240 -4.61 -18.21 9.68
N PHE A 241 -5.43 -17.50 8.89
CA PHE A 241 -6.02 -16.22 9.28
C PHE A 241 -7.54 -16.37 9.38
N VAL A 242 -8.12 -15.82 10.44
CA VAL A 242 -9.57 -15.85 10.72
C VAL A 242 -10.14 -14.45 10.76
N ASP A 243 -11.46 -14.33 10.53
CA ASP A 243 -12.18 -13.06 10.56
C ASP A 243 -11.66 -12.04 9.53
N GLN A 244 -11.36 -12.50 8.33
CA GLN A 244 -10.83 -11.70 7.24
C GLN A 244 -11.92 -11.21 6.28
N ILE A 245 -11.56 -10.33 5.37
CA ILE A 245 -12.37 -9.87 4.25
C ILE A 245 -11.87 -10.57 2.99
N LEU A 246 -12.75 -11.30 2.30
CA LEU A 246 -12.50 -11.73 0.92
C LEU A 246 -13.12 -10.71 -0.04
N VAL A 247 -12.33 -10.22 -0.99
CA VAL A 247 -12.75 -9.21 -1.94
C VAL A 247 -12.42 -9.64 -3.37
N GLU A 248 -13.33 -9.40 -4.29
CA GLU A 248 -13.09 -9.52 -5.72
C GLU A 248 -12.42 -8.22 -6.20
N ILE A 249 -11.08 -8.27 -6.27
CA ILE A 249 -10.23 -7.13 -6.63
C ILE A 249 -8.87 -7.67 -7.11
N GLU A 250 -8.28 -7.06 -8.12
CA GLU A 250 -6.93 -7.43 -8.55
C GLU A 250 -5.93 -7.21 -7.42
N THR A 251 -5.16 -8.25 -7.09
CA THR A 251 -4.15 -8.19 -6.03
C THR A 251 -2.92 -8.98 -6.45
N ARG A 252 -1.81 -8.28 -6.60
CA ARG A 252 -0.51 -8.82 -7.06
C ARG A 252 0.56 -8.68 -5.98
N GLY A 253 1.67 -9.37 -6.15
CA GLY A 253 2.86 -9.18 -5.30
C GLY A 253 3.28 -7.71 -5.25
N GLY A 254 3.50 -7.17 -4.03
CA GLY A 254 3.77 -5.76 -3.80
C GLY A 254 2.54 -4.91 -3.44
N ASP A 255 1.31 -5.40 -3.62
CA ASP A 255 0.09 -4.71 -3.17
C ASP A 255 -0.16 -4.87 -1.67
N SER A 256 0.52 -5.84 -1.06
CA SER A 256 0.49 -6.05 0.40
C SER A 256 0.80 -4.76 1.16
N GLY A 257 -0.03 -4.47 2.16
CA GLY A 257 0.02 -3.24 2.95
C GLY A 257 -0.91 -2.15 2.44
N SER A 258 -1.51 -2.27 1.25
CA SER A 258 -2.43 -1.25 0.74
C SER A 258 -3.72 -1.20 1.55
N MET A 259 -4.23 0.02 1.73
CA MET A 259 -5.50 0.27 2.39
C MET A 259 -6.68 -0.05 1.46
N LEU A 260 -7.62 -0.85 1.94
CA LEU A 260 -8.91 -1.07 1.30
C LEU A 260 -9.89 -0.01 1.81
N LEU A 261 -10.45 0.78 0.91
CA LEU A 261 -11.37 1.89 1.19
C LEU A 261 -12.76 1.59 0.63
N ASP A 262 -13.81 2.12 1.26
CA ASP A 262 -15.13 2.19 0.64
C ASP A 262 -15.23 3.33 -0.39
N GLU A 263 -16.41 3.53 -1.00
CA GLU A 263 -16.66 4.59 -1.98
C GLU A 263 -16.45 5.98 -1.40
N ASP A 264 -16.71 6.17 -0.10
CA ASP A 264 -16.61 7.44 0.61
C ASP A 264 -15.21 7.73 1.17
N ASN A 265 -14.24 6.85 0.94
CA ASN A 265 -12.87 6.89 1.47
C ASN A 265 -12.77 6.59 2.98
N ASN A 266 -13.68 5.81 3.53
CA ASN A 266 -13.46 5.24 4.85
C ASN A 266 -12.61 3.98 4.74
N ALA A 267 -11.69 3.79 5.67
CA ALA A 267 -10.88 2.58 5.75
C ALA A 267 -11.74 1.38 6.21
N VAL A 268 -11.66 0.27 5.47
CA VAL A 268 -12.37 -0.98 5.77
C VAL A 268 -11.41 -2.13 6.03
N GLY A 269 -10.24 -2.15 5.40
CA GLY A 269 -9.28 -3.25 5.55
C GLY A 269 -7.87 -2.90 5.14
N LEU A 270 -6.94 -3.82 5.43
CA LEU A 270 -5.53 -3.79 5.04
C LEU A 270 -5.24 -5.04 4.22
N ILE A 271 -4.98 -4.88 2.92
CA ILE A 271 -4.68 -6.00 2.00
C ILE A 271 -3.38 -6.67 2.41
N PHE A 272 -3.36 -8.01 2.44
CA PHE A 272 -2.14 -8.75 2.79
C PHE A 272 -1.90 -10.00 1.94
N ALA A 273 -2.93 -10.51 1.26
CA ALA A 273 -2.82 -11.67 0.40
C ALA A 273 -3.78 -11.55 -0.79
N GLY A 274 -3.56 -12.36 -1.81
CA GLY A 274 -4.44 -12.45 -2.95
C GLY A 274 -3.97 -13.45 -3.98
N GLY A 275 -4.75 -13.59 -5.04
CA GLY A 275 -4.45 -14.52 -6.11
C GLY A 275 -5.47 -14.44 -7.24
N VAL A 276 -5.22 -15.24 -8.27
CA VAL A 276 -6.05 -15.35 -9.45
C VAL A 276 -6.52 -16.79 -9.61
N ASP A 277 -7.81 -16.98 -9.92
CA ASP A 277 -8.33 -18.30 -10.20
C ASP A 277 -8.00 -18.77 -11.64
N LYS A 278 -8.34 -20.02 -11.95
CA LYS A 278 -8.12 -20.63 -13.27
C LYS A 278 -8.86 -19.92 -14.43
N ASN A 279 -9.84 -19.08 -14.12
CA ASN A 279 -10.62 -18.32 -15.09
C ASN A 279 -10.08 -16.89 -15.27
N GLY A 280 -8.98 -16.55 -14.60
CA GLY A 280 -8.40 -15.21 -14.62
C GLY A 280 -9.08 -14.20 -13.69
N LYS A 281 -9.94 -14.65 -12.77
CA LYS A 281 -10.61 -13.78 -11.81
C LYS A 281 -9.75 -13.57 -10.59
N TRP A 282 -9.55 -12.30 -10.22
CA TRP A 282 -8.71 -11.89 -9.11
C TRP A 282 -9.46 -11.82 -7.79
N TYR A 283 -8.76 -12.17 -6.74
CA TYR A 283 -9.23 -12.11 -5.36
C TYR A 283 -8.16 -11.51 -4.47
N GLY A 284 -8.59 -10.66 -3.56
CA GLY A 284 -7.76 -10.13 -2.48
C GLY A 284 -8.29 -10.58 -1.12
N VAL A 285 -7.38 -10.67 -0.16
CA VAL A 285 -7.71 -10.89 1.25
C VAL A 285 -7.19 -9.71 2.05
N ALA A 286 -8.06 -9.16 2.90
CA ALA A 286 -7.70 -8.04 3.75
C ALA A 286 -8.01 -8.33 5.22
N ASN A 287 -7.11 -7.90 6.11
CA ASN A 287 -7.43 -7.79 7.52
C ASN A 287 -8.49 -6.71 7.72
N LYS A 288 -9.49 -6.93 8.56
CA LYS A 288 -10.40 -5.85 8.96
C LYS A 288 -9.62 -4.75 9.64
N ILE A 289 -9.76 -3.51 9.20
CA ILE A 289 -8.99 -2.40 9.77
C ILE A 289 -9.27 -2.21 11.27
N ARG A 290 -10.48 -2.51 11.74
CA ARG A 290 -10.81 -2.47 13.18
C ARG A 290 -10.00 -3.48 13.99
N ASN A 291 -9.78 -4.69 13.45
CA ASN A 291 -8.93 -5.70 14.10
C ASN A 291 -7.47 -5.21 14.14
N VAL A 292 -6.98 -4.63 13.04
CA VAL A 292 -5.62 -4.05 12.99
C VAL A 292 -5.44 -3.00 14.08
N LEU A 293 -6.35 -2.03 14.17
CA LEU A 293 -6.28 -0.97 15.17
C LEU A 293 -6.41 -1.51 16.60
N ALA A 294 -7.31 -2.48 16.82
CA ALA A 294 -7.50 -3.12 18.14
C ALA A 294 -6.24 -3.86 18.61
N MET A 295 -5.53 -4.55 17.70
CA MET A 295 -4.29 -5.27 18.03
C MET A 295 -3.12 -4.33 18.39
N PHE A 296 -3.16 -3.07 17.95
CA PHE A 296 -2.21 -2.04 18.38
C PHE A 296 -2.70 -1.23 19.59
N SER A 297 -3.76 -1.68 20.26
CA SER A 297 -4.49 -0.96 21.29
C SER A 297 -5.28 0.22 20.72
N SER A 298 -6.57 -0.01 20.42
CA SER A 298 -7.46 0.97 19.76
C SER A 298 -7.60 2.31 20.50
N GLU A 299 -7.21 2.35 21.78
CA GLU A 299 -7.15 3.56 22.58
C GLU A 299 -5.91 4.39 22.27
N ASP A 300 -4.85 3.77 21.70
CA ASP A 300 -3.54 4.38 21.50
C ASP A 300 -3.29 4.84 20.06
N VAL A 301 -4.08 4.39 19.08
CA VAL A 301 -3.87 4.73 17.67
C VAL A 301 -5.12 5.26 16.96
N ASP A 302 -4.94 6.18 16.02
CA ASP A 302 -5.99 6.80 15.21
C ASP A 302 -5.57 6.86 13.74
N ILE A 303 -6.51 6.69 12.81
CA ILE A 303 -6.23 6.59 11.37
C ILE A 303 -6.50 7.89 10.59
N SER A 304 -7.15 8.87 11.20
CA SER A 304 -7.50 10.14 10.54
C SER A 304 -7.34 11.34 11.46
N ASP A 305 -7.08 12.50 10.89
CA ASP A 305 -6.93 13.77 11.64
C ASP A 305 -8.24 14.32 12.25
N GLY A 306 -9.34 13.59 12.21
CA GLY A 306 -10.64 14.03 12.72
C GLY A 306 -11.54 12.93 13.24
N TRP A 307 -11.04 11.70 13.30
CA TRP A 307 -11.81 10.58 13.80
C TRP A 307 -11.83 10.57 15.33
N SER A 308 -12.99 10.89 15.93
CA SER A 308 -13.17 10.77 17.37
C SER A 308 -13.59 9.34 17.75
N ALA A 309 -13.02 8.81 18.81
CA ALA A 309 -13.30 7.47 19.37
C ALA A 309 -14.80 7.22 19.65
N SER A 310 -15.65 8.23 19.66
CA SER A 310 -17.10 8.13 19.84
C SER A 310 -17.82 7.32 18.75
N HIS A 311 -17.22 7.14 17.57
CA HIS A 311 -17.79 6.30 16.50
C HIS A 311 -17.39 4.81 16.59
N ALA A 312 -16.40 4.47 17.43
CA ALA A 312 -15.90 3.09 17.59
C ALA A 312 -16.79 2.23 18.52
N MET A 313 -17.68 2.84 19.30
CA MET A 313 -18.44 2.15 20.36
C MET A 313 -19.71 1.44 19.88
N MET A 314 -20.03 1.36 18.59
CA MET A 314 -21.30 0.78 18.16
C MET A 314 -21.32 -0.75 18.03
N GLU A 315 -20.19 -1.43 18.07
CA GLU A 315 -20.16 -2.91 18.16
C GLU A 315 -18.94 -3.35 18.95
N SER A 316 -19.16 -4.11 20.01
CA SER A 316 -18.07 -4.76 20.75
C SER A 316 -17.27 -5.66 19.81
N PRO A 317 -15.93 -5.60 19.79
CA PRO A 317 -15.13 -6.58 19.06
C PRO A 317 -15.47 -8.00 19.58
N PRO A 318 -15.37 -9.03 18.74
CA PRO A 318 -15.52 -10.39 19.22
C PRO A 318 -14.56 -10.58 20.40
N GLN A 319 -15.09 -11.05 21.52
CA GLN A 319 -14.30 -11.33 22.72
C GLN A 319 -13.36 -12.49 22.42
N PHE A 320 -12.21 -12.19 21.83
CA PHE A 320 -11.06 -13.08 21.88
C PHE A 320 -10.46 -12.96 23.28
N ASN A 321 -10.27 -14.10 23.93
CA ASN A 321 -9.71 -14.13 25.27
C ASN A 321 -8.30 -13.51 25.25
N MET A 322 -8.20 -12.22 25.59
CA MET A 322 -6.94 -11.45 25.65
C MET A 322 -6.00 -11.97 26.76
N GLU A 323 -6.54 -12.72 27.75
CA GLU A 323 -5.70 -13.34 28.80
C GLU A 323 -4.73 -14.38 28.22
N ALA A 324 -5.13 -15.11 27.16
CA ALA A 324 -4.25 -16.08 26.51
C ALA A 324 -3.09 -15.41 25.77
N VAL A 325 -3.27 -14.17 25.27
CA VAL A 325 -2.21 -13.43 24.58
C VAL A 325 -1.24 -12.76 25.56
N SER A 326 -1.74 -12.34 26.73
CA SER A 326 -0.90 -11.69 27.75
C SER A 326 -0.04 -12.69 28.51
N LEU A 327 -0.51 -13.93 28.73
CA LEU A 327 0.25 -14.96 29.45
C LEU A 327 1.42 -15.53 28.64
N GLU A 328 1.33 -15.57 27.31
CA GLU A 328 2.42 -16.07 26.47
C GLU A 328 3.55 -15.04 26.21
N LEU A 329 3.34 -13.77 26.52
CA LEU A 329 4.41 -12.76 26.51
C LEU A 329 5.37 -12.88 27.72
N GLU A 330 5.03 -13.65 28.73
CA GLU A 330 5.87 -13.89 29.90
C GLU A 330 6.97 -14.93 29.66
N GLU A 331 6.93 -15.72 28.60
CA GLU A 331 7.92 -16.76 28.28
C GLU A 331 9.03 -16.34 27.30
N ILE A 332 9.26 -15.04 27.10
CA ILE A 332 10.48 -14.58 26.43
C ILE A 332 11.67 -14.86 27.38
N PRO A 333 12.71 -15.60 26.95
CA PRO A 333 13.83 -15.93 27.83
C PRO A 333 14.42 -14.68 28.49
N GLN A 334 14.55 -14.72 29.79
CA GLN A 334 15.08 -13.64 30.60
C GLN A 334 16.54 -13.35 30.24
N GLN A 335 16.76 -12.43 29.31
CA GLN A 335 18.00 -11.67 29.23
C GLN A 335 17.65 -10.20 29.31
N ASP A 336 17.92 -9.67 30.51
CA ASP A 336 17.84 -8.26 30.89
C ASP A 336 16.46 -7.66 31.23
N ASN A 337 16.14 -7.72 32.53
CA ASN A 337 14.96 -7.11 33.17
C ASN A 337 14.83 -5.60 32.90
N THR A 338 15.87 -4.92 32.49
CA THR A 338 15.90 -3.47 32.23
C THR A 338 15.15 -3.13 30.96
N ILE A 339 15.28 -3.97 29.91
CA ILE A 339 14.57 -3.80 28.64
C ILE A 339 13.08 -4.12 28.80
N ARG A 340 12.76 -5.17 29.58
CA ARG A 340 11.38 -5.55 29.90
C ARG A 340 10.62 -4.41 30.60
N ASN A 341 11.24 -3.78 31.59
CA ASN A 341 10.63 -2.71 32.36
C ASN A 341 10.47 -1.40 31.57
N ALA A 342 11.37 -1.11 30.61
CA ALA A 342 11.24 0.03 29.70
C ALA A 342 10.10 -0.15 28.70
N LEU A 343 9.88 -1.37 28.20
CA LEU A 343 8.79 -1.70 27.30
C LEU A 343 7.41 -1.71 27.99
N ILE A 344 7.35 -2.15 29.26
CA ILE A 344 6.10 -2.19 30.04
C ILE A 344 5.73 -0.79 30.57
N ALA A 345 6.71 0.05 30.88
CA ALA A 345 6.47 1.38 31.47
C ALA A 345 6.14 2.48 30.46
N GLY A 346 6.10 2.20 29.14
CA GLY A 346 5.82 3.22 28.12
C GLY A 346 6.81 4.40 28.13
N ALA A 347 8.01 4.20 28.72
CA ALA A 347 9.00 5.25 28.80
C ALA A 347 9.52 5.59 27.40
N GLY A 348 9.35 6.85 27.02
CA GLY A 348 9.62 7.37 25.68
C GLY A 348 11.05 7.04 25.19
N MET A 349 11.17 6.91 23.88
CA MET A 349 12.34 6.43 23.13
C MET A 349 13.68 7.10 23.44
N VAL A 350 13.70 8.27 24.05
CA VAL A 350 14.94 8.95 24.47
C VAL A 350 15.69 8.13 25.53
N ALA A 351 14.97 7.42 26.40
CA ALA A 351 15.57 6.56 27.42
C ALA A 351 16.10 5.25 26.83
N ALA A 352 15.43 4.67 25.84
CA ALA A 352 15.85 3.43 25.19
C ALA A 352 17.10 3.62 24.31
N ALA A 353 17.19 4.72 23.57
CA ALA A 353 18.36 5.06 22.75
C ALA A 353 19.59 5.40 23.61
N ALA A 354 19.40 6.11 24.73
CA ALA A 354 20.46 6.40 25.66
C ALA A 354 20.99 5.13 26.37
N LEU A 355 20.11 4.19 26.69
CA LEU A 355 20.46 2.92 27.29
C LEU A 355 21.22 2.02 26.33
N TRP A 356 20.78 1.98 25.04
CA TRP A 356 21.46 1.23 23.99
C TRP A 356 22.87 1.73 23.72
N GLN A 357 23.07 3.07 23.68
CA GLN A 357 24.40 3.67 23.56
C GLN A 357 25.29 3.40 24.79
N HIS A 358 24.71 3.26 25.98
CA HIS A 358 25.47 2.99 27.20
C HIS A 358 25.89 1.51 27.30
N LEU A 359 25.07 0.58 26.84
CA LEU A 359 25.36 -0.85 26.85
C LEU A 359 26.41 -1.24 25.81
N ASN A 360 26.37 -0.66 24.61
CA ASN A 360 27.36 -0.93 23.55
C ASN A 360 28.74 -0.29 23.79
N ARG A 361 28.91 0.59 24.80
CA ARG A 361 30.24 1.12 25.20
C ARG A 361 31.00 0.24 26.18
N ARG A 362 30.43 -0.89 26.60
CA ARG A 362 31.08 -1.80 27.56
C ARG A 362 31.70 -3.04 26.92
N GLU A 363 31.63 -3.19 25.59
CA GLU A 363 32.24 -4.30 24.85
C GLU A 363 33.28 -3.83 23.81
N LEU A 364 34.01 -2.75 24.13
CA LEU A 364 35.28 -2.38 23.47
C LEU A 364 36.38 -2.20 24.50
#